data_6a58cf36bda354531d737ada7f081723
#
_entry.id   6a58cf36bda354531d737ada7f081723
#
_cell.length_a   1.000
_cell.length_b   1.000
_cell.length_c   1.000
_cell.angle_alpha   90.00
_cell.angle_beta   90.00
_cell.angle_gamma   90.00
#
_symmetry.space_group_name_H-M   'P 1'
#
loop_
_entity.id
_entity.type
_entity.pdbx_description
1 polymer ?
#
loop_
_entity_poly.entity_id
_entity_poly.type
_entity_poly.pdbx_seq_one_letter_code
_entity_poly.pdbx_strand_id
1 'polypeptide(L)'
;MKKLKKIYWMLLIVLCAACNDPYDGDTFVVFDTQPAATYLSSRSEDFSEWIHIMKYADLYNAVNQATQRFTLFVPNNTAVQEFYTRRGVSSIEELGTEYARNLVSYHIIQDTINQATFIEKEGALAKRTVSDDVLMVSFGSA
;
A
#
# COMPACT_ATOMS: atom_id res chain seq x y z
N MET A 1 55.39 -27.89 17.68
CA MET A 1 54.14 -28.35 17.02
C MET A 1 52.85 -28.01 17.80
N LYS A 2 52.85 -28.01 19.13
CA LYS A 2 51.66 -27.68 19.91
C LYS A 2 51.23 -26.19 19.85
N LYS A 3 52.15 -25.25 19.64
CA LYS A 3 51.90 -23.81 19.55
C LYS A 3 51.29 -23.43 18.18
N LEU A 4 51.70 -24.09 17.10
CA LEU A 4 51.11 -23.85 15.76
C LEU A 4 49.63 -24.29 15.67
N LYS A 5 49.26 -25.40 16.29
CA LYS A 5 47.86 -25.87 16.33
C LYS A 5 46.94 -24.91 17.09
N LYS A 6 47.44 -24.25 18.16
CA LYS A 6 46.65 -23.25 18.90
C LYS A 6 46.43 -21.97 18.07
N ILE A 7 47.42 -21.57 17.29
CA ILE A 7 47.34 -20.39 16.39
C ILE A 7 46.34 -20.68 15.27
N TYR A 8 46.36 -21.89 14.69
CA TYR A 8 45.40 -22.29 13.66
C TYR A 8 43.95 -22.34 14.16
N TRP A 9 43.75 -22.81 15.41
CA TRP A 9 42.44 -22.85 16.04
C TRP A 9 41.93 -21.45 16.39
N MET A 10 42.82 -20.54 16.78
CA MET A 10 42.48 -19.15 17.07
C MET A 10 42.18 -18.36 15.78
N LEU A 11 42.83 -18.68 14.67
CA LEU A 11 42.56 -18.09 13.35
C LEU A 11 41.22 -18.60 12.77
N LEU A 12 40.83 -19.85 13.05
CA LEU A 12 39.60 -20.43 12.60
C LEU A 12 38.38 -19.81 13.31
N ILE A 13 38.51 -19.40 14.58
CA ILE A 13 37.44 -18.76 15.36
C ILE A 13 37.19 -17.32 14.89
N VAL A 14 38.22 -16.63 14.38
CA VAL A 14 38.06 -15.24 13.87
C VAL A 14 37.36 -15.18 12.51
N LEU A 15 37.39 -16.27 11.73
CA LEU A 15 36.71 -16.33 10.44
C LEU A 15 35.18 -16.54 10.56
N CYS A 16 34.65 -16.96 11.72
CA CYS A 16 33.22 -17.14 11.94
C CYS A 16 32.50 -15.87 12.42
N ALA A 17 33.19 -14.78 12.69
CA ALA A 17 32.62 -13.51 13.15
C ALA A 17 32.38 -12.50 12.02
N ALA A 18 32.56 -12.87 10.74
CA ALA A 18 32.44 -11.98 9.60
C ALA A 18 31.11 -12.17 8.81
N CYS A 19 30.13 -12.85 9.38
CA CYS A 19 28.76 -12.83 8.85
C CYS A 19 27.89 -11.97 9.74
N ASN A 20 28.24 -10.70 9.90
CA ASN A 20 27.25 -9.69 10.17
C ASN A 20 26.76 -9.22 8.78
N ASP A 21 25.65 -9.79 8.37
CA ASP A 21 24.92 -9.35 7.21
C ASP A 21 24.39 -7.94 7.53
N PRO A 22 24.85 -6.86 6.86
CA PRO A 22 24.34 -5.51 7.10
C PRO A 22 22.87 -5.35 6.64
N TYR A 23 22.25 -6.43 6.19
CA TYR A 23 20.86 -6.51 5.73
C TYR A 23 19.88 -7.08 6.77
N ASP A 24 20.32 -7.31 8.01
CA ASP A 24 19.46 -7.88 9.07
C ASP A 24 18.50 -6.82 9.70
N GLY A 25 18.32 -5.69 9.05
CA GLY A 25 17.39 -4.64 9.49
C GLY A 25 16.26 -4.35 8.50
N ASP A 26 16.44 -4.65 7.23
CA ASP A 26 15.36 -4.66 6.25
C ASP A 26 14.79 -6.08 6.15
N THR A 27 14.13 -6.48 7.18
CA THR A 27 13.07 -7.45 6.99
C THR A 27 12.23 -6.86 5.86
N PHE A 28 12.32 -7.41 4.66
CA PHE A 28 11.17 -7.48 3.79
C PHE A 28 10.09 -8.02 4.71
N VAL A 29 9.33 -7.14 5.26
CA VAL A 29 8.03 -7.48 5.78
C VAL A 29 7.36 -7.95 4.50
N VAL A 30 7.47 -9.23 4.20
CA VAL A 30 6.46 -9.93 3.44
C VAL A 30 5.24 -9.53 4.23
N PHE A 31 4.56 -8.48 3.74
CA PHE A 31 3.24 -8.16 4.25
C PHE A 31 2.50 -9.47 4.07
N ASP A 32 2.48 -10.21 5.14
CA ASP A 32 1.73 -11.44 5.24
C ASP A 32 0.36 -11.00 4.79
N THR A 33 0.03 -11.26 3.55
CA THR A 33 -1.01 -10.77 2.65
C THR A 33 -2.24 -10.25 3.40
N GLN A 34 -2.06 -9.18 4.17
CA GLN A 34 -3.15 -8.55 4.90
C GLN A 34 -4.04 -7.86 3.87
N PRO A 35 -5.32 -8.24 3.77
CA PRO A 35 -6.25 -7.59 2.86
C PRO A 35 -6.28 -6.09 3.08
N ALA A 36 -6.43 -5.31 1.98
CA ALA A 36 -6.35 -3.86 2.02
C ALA A 36 -7.30 -3.22 3.03
N ALA A 37 -8.55 -3.67 3.10
CA ALA A 37 -9.52 -3.12 4.05
C ALA A 37 -9.16 -3.46 5.51
N THR A 38 -8.54 -4.60 5.78
CA THR A 38 -8.05 -4.97 7.13
C THR A 38 -6.88 -4.07 7.52
N TYR A 39 -5.94 -3.82 6.59
CA TYR A 39 -4.84 -2.88 6.81
C TYR A 39 -5.36 -1.47 7.15
N LEU A 40 -6.31 -0.95 6.38
CA LEU A 40 -6.90 0.37 6.63
C LEU A 40 -7.61 0.43 8.00
N SER A 41 -8.29 -0.65 8.40
CA SER A 41 -8.97 -0.71 9.69
C SER A 41 -8.00 -0.69 10.88
N SER A 42 -6.78 -1.19 10.71
CA SER A 42 -5.72 -1.09 11.72
C SER A 42 -5.16 0.34 11.88
N ARG A 43 -5.46 1.23 10.92
CA ARG A 43 -5.09 2.64 10.91
C ARG A 43 -6.31 3.55 10.77
N SER A 44 -7.36 3.25 11.52
CA SER A 44 -8.64 3.95 11.46
C SER A 44 -8.54 5.44 11.82
N GLU A 45 -7.54 5.84 12.61
CA GLU A 45 -7.25 7.25 12.91
C GLU A 45 -6.98 8.07 11.65
N ASP A 46 -6.41 7.47 10.61
CA ASP A 46 -6.09 8.13 9.35
C ASP A 46 -7.16 7.93 8.27
N PHE A 47 -7.90 6.79 8.29
CA PHE A 47 -8.70 6.33 7.17
C PHE A 47 -10.16 6.00 7.50
N SER A 48 -10.67 6.38 8.68
CA SER A 48 -12.07 6.07 9.10
C SER A 48 -13.11 6.55 8.09
N GLU A 49 -12.94 7.74 7.51
CA GLU A 49 -13.87 8.31 6.53
C GLU A 49 -13.89 7.48 5.24
N TRP A 50 -12.72 7.08 4.75
CA TRP A 50 -12.67 6.25 3.54
C TRP A 50 -13.24 4.84 3.77
N ILE A 51 -12.98 4.25 4.94
CA ILE A 51 -13.59 2.99 5.36
C ILE A 51 -15.12 3.10 5.38
N HIS A 52 -15.63 4.21 5.90
CA HIS A 52 -17.06 4.50 5.91
C HIS A 52 -17.65 4.56 4.48
N ILE A 53 -16.99 5.31 3.58
CA ILE A 53 -17.39 5.40 2.16
C ILE A 53 -17.40 4.02 1.50
N MET A 54 -16.35 3.20 1.71
CA MET A 54 -16.29 1.84 1.15
C MET A 54 -17.42 0.94 1.65
N LYS A 55 -17.79 1.05 2.92
CA LYS A 55 -18.91 0.30 3.50
C LYS A 55 -20.24 0.77 2.94
N TYR A 56 -20.44 2.08 2.83
CA TYR A 56 -21.65 2.65 2.25
C TYR A 56 -21.82 2.30 0.77
N ALA A 57 -20.72 2.21 0.02
CA ALA A 57 -20.65 1.77 -1.36
C ALA A 57 -20.86 0.26 -1.55
N ASP A 58 -20.91 -0.54 -0.47
CA ASP A 58 -20.92 -2.01 -0.48
C ASP A 58 -19.70 -2.63 -1.21
N LEU A 59 -18.54 -1.97 -1.12
CA LEU A 59 -17.28 -2.42 -1.73
C LEU A 59 -16.22 -2.81 -0.71
N TYR A 60 -16.46 -2.62 0.58
CA TYR A 60 -15.49 -2.95 1.63
C TYR A 60 -15.04 -4.43 1.58
N ASN A 61 -15.99 -5.35 1.43
CA ASN A 61 -15.67 -6.78 1.36
C ASN A 61 -15.01 -7.16 0.03
N ALA A 62 -15.33 -6.48 -1.06
CA ALA A 62 -14.71 -6.72 -2.36
C ALA A 62 -13.21 -6.38 -2.36
N VAL A 63 -12.81 -5.31 -1.70
CA VAL A 63 -11.39 -4.93 -1.57
C VAL A 63 -10.69 -5.64 -0.41
N ASN A 64 -11.40 -6.44 0.39
CA ASN A 64 -10.83 -7.19 1.50
C ASN A 64 -10.50 -8.64 1.15
N GLN A 65 -10.13 -8.90 -0.09
CA GLN A 65 -9.77 -10.23 -0.59
C GLN A 65 -8.27 -10.32 -0.82
N ALA A 66 -7.58 -11.18 -0.06
CA ALA A 66 -6.12 -11.37 -0.16
C ALA A 66 -5.65 -11.98 -1.49
N THR A 67 -6.56 -12.63 -2.23
CA THR A 67 -6.23 -13.34 -3.48
C THR A 67 -6.31 -12.48 -4.73
N GLN A 68 -6.90 -11.30 -4.64
CA GLN A 68 -7.03 -10.39 -5.78
C GLN A 68 -5.88 -9.41 -5.87
N ARG A 69 -5.36 -9.20 -7.06
CA ARG A 69 -4.32 -8.21 -7.34
C ARG A 69 -4.97 -6.91 -7.79
N PHE A 70 -4.86 -5.89 -6.98
CA PHE A 70 -5.31 -4.54 -7.32
C PHE A 70 -4.45 -3.50 -6.59
N THR A 71 -4.48 -2.28 -7.08
CA THR A 71 -3.94 -1.10 -6.39
C THR A 71 -5.10 -0.23 -5.98
N LEU A 72 -5.18 0.08 -4.68
CA LEU A 72 -6.18 0.97 -4.10
C LEU A 72 -5.51 2.30 -3.72
N PHE A 73 -5.97 3.41 -4.28
CA PHE A 73 -5.56 4.75 -3.89
C PHE A 73 -6.48 5.25 -2.79
N VAL A 74 -5.94 5.43 -1.60
CA VAL A 74 -6.74 5.72 -0.41
C VAL A 74 -6.51 7.16 0.04
N PRO A 75 -7.54 8.03 0.00
CA PRO A 75 -7.48 9.34 0.62
C PRO A 75 -7.54 9.20 2.15
N ASN A 76 -6.79 10.02 2.85
CA ASN A 76 -6.90 10.13 4.31
C ASN A 76 -8.13 10.95 4.71
N ASN A 77 -8.42 10.97 6.03
CA ASN A 77 -9.58 11.69 6.56
C ASN A 77 -9.60 13.18 6.17
N THR A 78 -8.44 13.83 6.16
CA THR A 78 -8.35 15.25 5.76
C THR A 78 -8.77 15.44 4.31
N ALA A 79 -8.28 14.60 3.39
CA ALA A 79 -8.63 14.68 1.98
C ALA A 79 -10.13 14.41 1.72
N VAL A 80 -10.73 13.50 2.50
CA VAL A 80 -12.17 13.24 2.43
C VAL A 80 -12.99 14.45 2.93
N GLN A 81 -12.57 15.08 4.02
CA GLN A 81 -13.24 16.29 4.53
C GLN A 81 -13.13 17.46 3.55
N GLU A 82 -11.98 17.63 2.92
CA GLU A 82 -11.82 18.63 1.84
C GLU A 82 -12.71 18.33 0.63
N PHE A 83 -12.86 17.06 0.28
CA PHE A 83 -13.79 16.64 -0.77
C PHE A 83 -15.24 17.00 -0.44
N TYR A 84 -15.71 16.70 0.78
CA TYR A 84 -17.06 17.09 1.22
C TYR A 84 -17.26 18.60 1.17
N THR A 85 -16.30 19.37 1.67
CA THR A 85 -16.34 20.83 1.61
C THR A 85 -16.45 21.36 0.19
N ARG A 86 -15.66 20.82 -0.74
CA ARG A 86 -15.71 21.23 -2.16
C ARG A 86 -17.02 20.85 -2.86
N ARG A 87 -17.68 19.78 -2.39
CA ARG A 87 -18.98 19.34 -2.91
C ARG A 87 -20.16 20.06 -2.26
N GLY A 88 -19.95 20.78 -1.16
CA GLY A 88 -21.01 21.42 -0.39
C GLY A 88 -21.91 20.42 0.33
N VAL A 89 -21.38 19.28 0.73
CA VAL A 89 -22.05 18.23 1.49
C VAL A 89 -21.34 17.96 2.80
N SER A 90 -22.01 17.33 3.74
CA SER A 90 -21.46 16.99 5.05
C SER A 90 -21.03 15.53 5.15
N SER A 91 -21.56 14.67 4.27
CA SER A 91 -21.24 13.24 4.28
C SER A 91 -21.48 12.59 2.93
N ILE A 92 -21.06 11.32 2.78
CA ILE A 92 -21.23 10.55 1.55
C ILE A 92 -22.71 10.19 1.30
N GLU A 93 -23.50 10.07 2.34
CA GLU A 93 -24.94 9.72 2.25
C GLU A 93 -25.72 10.75 1.44
N GLU A 94 -25.34 12.03 1.52
CA GLU A 94 -25.99 13.09 0.74
C GLU A 94 -25.76 12.95 -0.77
N LEU A 95 -24.69 12.26 -1.17
CA LEU A 95 -24.38 11.99 -2.58
C LEU A 95 -25.01 10.68 -3.09
N GLY A 96 -25.37 9.79 -2.18
CA GLY A 96 -26.03 8.52 -2.46
C GLY A 96 -25.09 7.36 -2.78
N THR A 97 -25.63 6.14 -2.69
CA THR A 97 -24.87 4.89 -2.80
C THR A 97 -24.21 4.69 -4.18
N GLU A 98 -24.90 5.07 -5.25
CA GLU A 98 -24.37 4.95 -6.61
C GLU A 98 -23.14 5.85 -6.79
N TYR A 99 -23.21 7.09 -6.31
CA TYR A 99 -22.06 7.99 -6.32
C TYR A 99 -20.89 7.44 -5.51
N ALA A 100 -21.15 6.94 -4.29
CA ALA A 100 -20.13 6.35 -3.45
C ALA A 100 -19.48 5.13 -4.13
N ARG A 101 -20.28 4.28 -4.80
CA ARG A 101 -19.77 3.12 -5.54
C ARG A 101 -18.86 3.54 -6.69
N ASN A 102 -19.26 4.52 -7.48
CA ASN A 102 -18.45 5.06 -8.57
C ASN A 102 -17.16 5.71 -8.04
N LEU A 103 -17.25 6.47 -6.95
CA LEU A 103 -16.11 7.09 -6.30
C LEU A 103 -15.06 6.04 -5.85
N VAL A 104 -15.50 5.00 -5.14
CA VAL A 104 -14.58 3.94 -4.70
C VAL A 104 -14.01 3.18 -5.90
N SER A 105 -14.83 2.85 -6.90
CA SER A 105 -14.40 2.14 -8.11
C SER A 105 -13.36 2.94 -8.90
N TYR A 106 -13.46 4.26 -8.92
CA TYR A 106 -12.47 5.15 -9.53
C TYR A 106 -11.10 5.07 -8.85
N HIS A 107 -11.05 4.73 -7.56
CA HIS A 107 -9.82 4.61 -6.79
C HIS A 107 -9.18 3.21 -6.83
N ILE A 108 -9.77 2.27 -7.59
CA ILE A 108 -9.29 0.89 -7.70
C ILE A 108 -8.77 0.64 -9.12
N ILE A 109 -7.55 0.16 -9.23
CA ILE A 109 -6.96 -0.35 -10.49
C ILE A 109 -6.76 -1.85 -10.35
N GLN A 110 -7.28 -2.64 -11.31
CA GLN A 110 -7.13 -4.10 -11.35
C GLN A 110 -5.74 -4.50 -11.84
N ASP A 111 -4.71 -3.99 -11.19
CA ASP A 111 -3.32 -4.28 -11.47
C ASP A 111 -2.47 -3.96 -10.23
N THR A 112 -1.32 -4.58 -10.09
CA THR A 112 -0.34 -4.22 -9.07
C THR A 112 0.60 -3.15 -9.62
N ILE A 113 0.53 -1.94 -9.08
CA ILE A 113 1.45 -0.85 -9.41
C ILE A 113 2.45 -0.73 -8.27
N ASN A 114 3.72 -0.94 -8.56
CA ASN A 114 4.81 -0.77 -7.61
C ASN A 114 5.75 0.36 -8.07
N GLN A 115 6.64 0.78 -7.18
CA GLN A 115 7.57 1.87 -7.46
C GLN A 115 8.47 1.59 -8.67
N ALA A 116 8.91 0.35 -8.88
CA ALA A 116 9.75 -0.03 -10.02
C ALA A 116 9.05 0.24 -11.36
N THR A 117 7.73 0.04 -11.44
CA THR A 117 6.93 0.30 -12.64
C THR A 117 7.03 1.77 -13.11
N PHE A 118 7.15 2.71 -12.16
CA PHE A 118 7.28 4.13 -12.49
C PHE A 118 8.70 4.50 -12.91
N ILE A 119 9.72 3.89 -12.28
CA ILE A 119 11.12 4.12 -12.61
C ILE A 119 11.42 3.64 -14.04
N GLU A 120 10.90 2.48 -14.43
CA GLU A 120 11.10 1.91 -15.76
C GLU A 120 10.43 2.72 -16.89
N LYS A 121 9.34 3.42 -16.59
CA LYS A 121 8.51 4.10 -17.60
C LYS A 121 8.69 5.61 -17.67
N GLU A 122 9.63 6.17 -16.91
CA GLU A 122 10.01 7.59 -16.93
C GLU A 122 8.81 8.57 -17.06
N GLY A 123 7.81 8.47 -16.18
CA GLY A 123 6.70 9.40 -16.25
C GLY A 123 5.37 8.90 -15.69
N ALA A 124 4.31 9.51 -16.16
CA ALA A 124 2.96 9.17 -15.75
C ALA A 124 2.45 7.90 -16.45
N LEU A 125 1.82 7.03 -15.68
CA LEU A 125 1.16 5.82 -16.17
C LEU A 125 -0.33 6.06 -16.31
N ALA A 126 -0.88 5.86 -17.52
CA ALA A 126 -2.32 5.79 -17.72
C ALA A 126 -2.82 4.40 -17.33
N LYS A 127 -3.68 4.32 -16.35
CA LYS A 127 -4.25 3.06 -15.86
C LYS A 127 -5.77 3.15 -15.85
N ARG A 128 -6.43 2.10 -16.30
CA ARG A 128 -7.88 1.99 -16.26
C ARG A 128 -8.35 1.56 -14.88
N THR A 129 -9.30 2.29 -14.34
CA THR A 129 -9.92 2.02 -13.04
C THR A 129 -11.07 1.01 -13.16
N VAL A 130 -11.58 0.54 -12.03
CA VAL A 130 -12.77 -0.33 -12.00
C VAL A 130 -14.03 0.38 -12.48
N SER A 131 -14.10 1.73 -12.39
CA SER A 131 -15.19 2.53 -13.00
C SER A 131 -15.05 2.75 -14.50
N ASP A 132 -14.05 2.13 -15.14
CA ASP A 132 -13.72 2.25 -16.57
C ASP A 132 -13.10 3.61 -16.98
N ASP A 133 -12.79 4.47 -16.02
CA ASP A 133 -12.10 5.73 -16.24
C ASP A 133 -10.59 5.53 -16.38
N VAL A 134 -9.91 6.53 -16.91
CA VAL A 134 -8.44 6.53 -16.99
C VAL A 134 -7.86 7.40 -15.89
N LEU A 135 -7.08 6.79 -15.01
CA LEU A 135 -6.32 7.50 -13.98
C LEU A 135 -4.87 7.66 -14.43
N MET A 136 -4.38 8.89 -14.41
CA MET A 136 -2.96 9.19 -14.63
C MET A 136 -2.24 9.15 -13.30
N VAL A 137 -1.33 8.19 -13.15
CA VAL A 137 -0.55 8.00 -11.93
C VAL A 137 0.90 8.40 -12.20
N SER A 138 1.42 9.32 -11.39
CA SER A 138 2.83 9.74 -11.48
C SER A 138 3.41 9.91 -10.08
N PHE A 139 4.74 9.73 -9.96
CA PHE A 139 5.45 10.20 -8.78
C PHE A 139 5.72 11.70 -8.95
N GLY A 140 5.18 12.51 -8.03
CA GLY A 140 5.62 13.89 -7.89
C GLY A 140 7.04 13.91 -7.31
N SER A 141 7.93 14.72 -7.88
CA SER A 141 9.14 15.12 -7.17
C SER A 141 8.71 15.90 -5.93
N ALA A 142 9.09 15.41 -4.75
CA ALA A 142 8.92 16.15 -3.50
C ALA A 142 9.82 17.38 -3.50
#